data_03944deca3e64b8f49da4c302a2d392d
#
_entry.id   03944deca3e64b8f49da4c302a2d392d
#
_cell.length_a   1.000
_cell.length_b   1.000
_cell.length_c   1.000
_cell.angle_alpha   90.00
_cell.angle_beta   90.00
_cell.angle_gamma   90.00
#
_symmetry.space_group_name_H-M   'P 1'
#
loop_
_entity.id
_entity.type
_entity.pdbx_description
1 polymer ?
#
loop_
_entity_poly.entity_id
_entity_poly.type
_entity_poly.pdbx_seq_one_letter_code
_entity_poly.pdbx_strand_id
1 'polypeptide(L)'
;MTNQSVNESESLQIEAIEKEIGRFRAEQAEAIAKVKELLLQEDPARGVTFHEDIFRLQQDKLRLDTEIQILQVKLRRLASTW
;
A
#
# COMPACT_ATOMS: atom_id res chain seq x y z
N MET A 1 -32.74 14.03 8.91
CA MET A 1 -33.04 12.72 8.32
C MET A 1 -32.08 12.44 7.17
N THR A 2 -32.06 13.32 6.19
CA THR A 2 -31.15 13.18 5.06
C THR A 2 -29.68 13.23 5.48
N ASN A 3 -29.36 13.99 6.52
CA ASN A 3 -27.99 14.10 7.02
C ASN A 3 -27.46 12.78 7.58
N GLN A 4 -28.33 12.00 8.20
CA GLN A 4 -27.95 10.72 8.76
C GLN A 4 -27.56 9.74 7.64
N SER A 5 -28.33 9.72 6.57
CA SER A 5 -28.05 8.88 5.42
C SER A 5 -26.71 9.26 4.74
N VAL A 6 -26.47 10.56 4.61
CA VAL A 6 -25.21 11.08 4.05
C VAL A 6 -24.04 10.70 4.96
N ASN A 7 -24.19 10.85 6.27
CA ASN A 7 -23.14 10.50 7.23
C ASN A 7 -22.81 9.01 7.20
N GLU A 8 -23.81 8.16 7.03
CA GLU A 8 -23.61 6.73 6.91
C GLU A 8 -22.82 6.40 5.65
N SER A 9 -23.15 7.05 4.53
CA SER A 9 -22.46 6.86 3.27
C SER A 9 -20.99 7.29 3.37
N GLU A 10 -20.73 8.43 3.99
CA GLU A 10 -19.36 8.92 4.20
C GLU A 10 -18.58 7.97 5.11
N SER A 11 -19.23 7.51 6.17
CA SER A 11 -18.62 6.57 7.11
C SER A 11 -18.23 5.26 6.42
N LEU A 12 -19.10 4.74 5.55
CA LEU A 12 -18.81 3.55 4.78
C LEU A 12 -17.66 3.76 3.80
N GLN A 13 -17.59 4.94 3.18
CA GLN A 13 -16.49 5.29 2.28
C GLN A 13 -15.16 5.37 3.03
N ILE A 14 -15.16 6.01 4.19
CA ILE A 14 -13.97 6.11 5.04
C ILE A 14 -13.49 4.72 5.41
N GLU A 15 -14.40 3.88 5.86
CA GLU A 15 -14.07 2.51 6.25
C GLU A 15 -13.48 1.70 5.10
N ALA A 16 -14.07 1.82 3.91
CA ALA A 16 -13.58 1.14 2.72
C ALA A 16 -12.17 1.61 2.33
N ILE A 17 -11.92 2.91 2.41
CA ILE A 17 -10.60 3.48 2.10
C ILE A 17 -9.58 3.00 3.14
N GLU A 18 -9.93 3.01 4.41
CA GLU A 18 -9.03 2.54 5.46
C GLU A 18 -8.65 1.08 5.29
N LYS A 19 -9.61 0.24 4.89
CA LYS A 19 -9.34 -1.17 4.60
C LYS A 19 -8.39 -1.32 3.42
N GLU A 20 -8.60 -0.54 2.39
CA GLU A 20 -7.74 -0.59 1.20
C GLU A 20 -6.32 -0.14 1.51
N ILE A 21 -6.17 0.93 2.29
CA ILE A 21 -4.85 1.37 2.76
C ILE A 21 -4.17 0.24 3.54
N GLY A 22 -4.89 -0.41 4.44
CA GLY A 22 -4.36 -1.53 5.21
C GLY A 22 -3.90 -2.67 4.32
N ARG A 23 -4.66 -3.00 3.29
CA ARG A 23 -4.30 -4.04 2.34
C ARG A 23 -3.03 -3.68 1.57
N PHE A 24 -2.93 -2.45 1.09
CA PHE A 24 -1.73 -2.00 0.38
C PHE A 24 -0.50 -1.98 1.27
N ARG A 25 -0.66 -1.59 2.54
CA ARG A 25 0.44 -1.62 3.50
C ARG A 25 0.92 -3.04 3.76
N ALA A 26 0.00 -3.99 3.81
CA ALA A 26 0.35 -5.40 3.95
C ALA A 26 1.13 -5.90 2.73
N GLU A 27 0.71 -5.51 1.52
CA GLU A 27 1.42 -5.86 0.30
C GLU A 27 2.83 -5.24 0.29
N GLN A 28 2.97 -3.99 0.76
CA GLN A 28 4.29 -3.37 0.88
C GLN A 28 5.19 -4.13 1.84
N ALA A 29 4.64 -4.54 2.98
CA ALA A 29 5.40 -5.30 3.97
C ALA A 29 5.89 -6.63 3.37
N GLU A 30 5.04 -7.29 2.60
CA GLU A 30 5.42 -8.52 1.90
C GLU A 30 6.54 -8.28 0.89
N ALA A 31 6.45 -7.18 0.12
CA ALA A 31 7.48 -6.84 -0.85
C ALA A 31 8.82 -6.57 -0.15
N ILE A 32 8.79 -5.84 0.95
CA ILE A 32 10.00 -5.54 1.74
C ILE A 32 10.61 -6.83 2.27
N ALA A 33 9.79 -7.71 2.81
CA ALA A 33 10.25 -8.99 3.34
C ALA A 33 10.86 -9.86 2.24
N LYS A 34 10.24 -9.85 1.07
CA LYS A 34 10.73 -10.63 -0.08
C LYS A 34 12.06 -10.12 -0.58
N VAL A 35 12.24 -8.79 -0.62
CA VAL A 35 13.54 -8.21 -1.00
C VAL A 35 14.63 -8.65 -0.03
N LYS A 36 14.36 -8.60 1.27
CA LYS A 36 15.32 -9.05 2.28
C LYS A 36 15.67 -10.52 2.10
N GLU A 37 14.67 -11.34 1.85
CA GLU A 37 14.87 -12.77 1.62
C GLU A 37 15.78 -13.01 0.41
N LEU A 38 15.49 -12.33 -0.71
CA LEU A 38 16.29 -12.48 -1.92
C LEU A 38 17.72 -11.99 -1.73
N LEU A 39 17.91 -10.88 -1.01
CA LEU A 39 19.25 -10.37 -0.71
C LEU A 39 20.05 -11.37 0.12
N LEU A 40 19.41 -12.05 1.07
CA LEU A 40 20.08 -13.08 1.87
C LEU A 40 20.44 -14.32 1.06
N GLN A 41 19.71 -14.58 0.00
CA GLN A 41 19.96 -15.74 -0.88
C GLN A 41 20.97 -15.44 -1.98
N GLU A 42 21.35 -14.17 -2.19
CA GLU A 42 22.34 -13.82 -3.20
C GLU A 42 23.70 -14.37 -2.83
N ASP A 43 24.41 -14.87 -3.84
CA ASP A 43 25.79 -15.32 -3.73
C ASP A 43 26.52 -14.85 -4.99
N PRO A 44 27.03 -13.61 -4.99
CA PRO A 44 27.69 -13.06 -6.18
C PRO A 44 28.92 -13.88 -6.60
N ALA A 45 29.60 -14.50 -5.65
CA ALA A 45 30.76 -15.33 -5.96
C ALA A 45 30.40 -16.53 -6.83
N ARG A 46 29.18 -17.03 -6.71
CA ARG A 46 28.65 -18.14 -7.52
C ARG A 46 27.78 -17.65 -8.67
N GLY A 47 27.67 -16.33 -8.87
CA GLY A 47 26.84 -15.77 -9.90
C GLY A 47 25.35 -15.81 -9.59
N VAL A 48 24.96 -15.98 -8.32
CA VAL A 48 23.57 -15.99 -7.90
C VAL A 48 23.16 -14.60 -7.50
N THR A 49 22.36 -13.95 -8.33
CA THR A 49 21.84 -12.62 -8.07
C THR A 49 20.36 -12.56 -8.46
N PHE A 50 19.61 -11.61 -7.87
CA PHE A 50 18.19 -11.46 -8.09
C PHE A 50 17.84 -10.02 -8.43
N HIS A 51 18.71 -9.35 -9.23
CA HIS A 51 18.57 -7.93 -9.55
C HIS A 51 17.20 -7.59 -10.15
N GLU A 52 16.74 -8.40 -11.09
CA GLU A 52 15.46 -8.13 -11.76
C GLU A 52 14.29 -8.28 -10.80
N ASP A 53 14.31 -9.32 -10.00
CA ASP A 53 13.23 -9.58 -9.04
C ASP A 53 13.20 -8.51 -7.96
N ILE A 54 14.36 -8.12 -7.45
CA ILE A 54 14.48 -7.06 -6.44
C ILE A 54 14.01 -5.73 -7.01
N PHE A 55 14.42 -5.41 -8.24
CA PHE A 55 14.01 -4.17 -8.91
C PHE A 55 12.49 -4.13 -9.05
N ARG A 56 11.88 -5.22 -9.51
CA ARG A 56 10.43 -5.31 -9.68
C ARG A 56 9.70 -5.13 -8.36
N LEU A 57 10.18 -5.76 -7.31
CA LEU A 57 9.57 -5.63 -5.98
C LEU A 57 9.68 -4.22 -5.44
N GLN A 58 10.80 -3.54 -5.69
CA GLN A 58 10.97 -2.16 -5.29
C GLN A 58 10.06 -1.22 -6.08
N GLN A 59 9.86 -1.49 -7.36
CA GLN A 59 8.91 -0.73 -8.18
C GLN A 59 7.47 -0.93 -7.67
N ASP A 60 7.10 -2.15 -7.32
CA ASP A 60 5.79 -2.43 -6.72
C ASP A 60 5.61 -1.69 -5.41
N LYS A 61 6.64 -1.66 -4.57
CA LYS A 61 6.60 -0.95 -3.30
C LYS A 61 6.34 0.56 -3.52
N LEU A 62 7.01 1.16 -4.50
CA LEU A 62 6.82 2.57 -4.82
C LEU A 62 5.42 2.83 -5.38
N ARG A 63 4.92 1.95 -6.23
CA ARG A 63 3.56 2.06 -6.76
C ARG A 63 2.54 2.00 -5.64
N LEU A 64 2.69 1.06 -4.72
CA LEU A 64 1.80 0.92 -3.58
C LEU A 64 1.87 2.15 -2.67
N ASP A 65 3.04 2.73 -2.50
CA ASP A 65 3.22 3.95 -1.72
C ASP A 65 2.41 5.10 -2.32
N THR A 66 2.45 5.25 -3.63
CA THR A 66 1.67 6.26 -4.35
C THR A 66 0.18 6.02 -4.18
N GLU A 67 -0.27 4.77 -4.31
CA GLU A 67 -1.68 4.42 -4.12
C GLU A 67 -2.14 4.75 -2.69
N ILE A 68 -1.32 4.45 -1.70
CA ILE A 68 -1.64 4.77 -0.30
C ILE A 68 -1.76 6.29 -0.13
N GLN A 69 -0.85 7.06 -0.69
CA GLN A 69 -0.90 8.52 -0.59
C GLN A 69 -2.16 9.08 -1.22
N ILE A 70 -2.57 8.58 -2.37
CA ILE A 70 -3.82 9.00 -3.02
C ILE A 70 -5.01 8.71 -2.12
N LEU A 71 -5.06 7.52 -1.53
CA LEU A 71 -6.14 7.14 -0.63
C LEU A 71 -6.14 7.98 0.65
N GLN A 72 -4.97 8.32 1.17
CA GLN A 72 -4.86 9.17 2.35
C GLN A 72 -5.38 10.57 2.07
N VAL A 73 -5.13 11.11 0.88
CA VAL A 73 -5.69 12.40 0.47
C VAL A 73 -7.22 12.34 0.42
N LYS A 74 -7.76 11.28 -0.18
CA LYS A 74 -9.21 11.07 -0.23
C LYS A 74 -9.81 10.99 1.17
N LEU A 75 -9.13 10.25 2.05
CA LEU A 75 -9.57 10.08 3.43
C LEU A 75 -9.63 11.43 4.15
N ARG A 76 -8.60 12.26 4.00
CA ARG A 76 -8.56 13.58 4.61
C ARG A 76 -9.69 14.48 4.08
N ARG A 77 -9.96 14.41 2.79
CA ARG A 77 -11.04 15.19 2.18
C ARG A 77 -12.40 14.81 2.75
N LEU A 78 -12.64 13.51 2.89
CA LEU A 78 -13.88 13.02 3.48
C LEU A 78 -14.01 13.43 4.94
N ALA A 79 -12.91 13.36 5.69
CA ALA A 79 -12.91 13.71 7.11
C ALA A 79 -13.03 15.22 7.35
N SER A 80 -12.68 16.05 6.38
CA SER A 80 -12.67 17.50 6.55
C SER A 80 -13.88 18.21 5.96
N THR A 81 -14.87 17.49 5.47
CA THR A 81 -16.04 18.09 4.83
C THR A 81 -17.09 18.62 5.82
N TRP A 82 -16.91 18.44 7.11
CA TRP A 82 -17.81 19.02 8.11
C TRP A 82 -17.08 19.95 9.09
#